data_0b0627cba8482a2f17981a48aea60dd9
#
_entry.id   0b0627cba8482a2f17981a48aea60dd9
#
_cell.length_a   1.000
_cell.length_b   1.000
_cell.length_c   1.000
_cell.angle_alpha   90.00
_cell.angle_beta   90.00
_cell.angle_gamma   90.00
#
_symmetry.space_group_name_H-M   'P 1'
#
loop_
_entity.id
_entity.type
_entity.pdbx_description
1 polymer ?
#
loop_
_entity_poly.entity_id
_entity_poly.type
_entity_poly.pdbx_seq_one_letter_code
_entity_poly.pdbx_strand_id
1 'polypeptide(L)' 'MSKSEFRRYSYKGPVCEFGRVITSMWTAETSAPSEKKALSNLAFQFKRDNNKIKTVKITLPGKLTVVE' A
#
# COMPACT_ATOMS: atom_id res chain seq x y z
N MET A 1 -10.25 -10.07 -23.38
CA MET A 1 -10.15 -9.63 -22.89
C MET A 1 -9.88 -9.09 -22.24
N SER A 2 -9.86 -9.10 -21.99
CA SER A 2 -9.90 -8.40 -21.26
C SER A 2 -9.00 -7.69 -21.01
N LYS A 3 -8.96 -6.93 -20.98
CA LYS A 3 -8.17 -6.16 -20.69
C LYS A 3 -7.93 -5.92 -19.46
N SER A 4 -6.86 -5.99 -19.04
CA SER A 4 -6.60 -5.72 -17.71
C SER A 4 -6.76 -4.29 -17.43
N GLU A 5 -7.42 -4.02 -16.38
CA GLU A 5 -7.67 -2.65 -15.97
C GLU A 5 -6.65 -2.21 -14.92
N PHE A 6 -5.48 -2.78 -14.95
CA PHE A 6 -4.46 -2.43 -13.97
C PHE A 6 -3.98 -1.01 -14.17
N ARG A 7 -3.83 -0.30 -13.06
CA ARG A 7 -3.28 1.04 -13.06
C ARG A 7 -2.14 1.09 -12.09
N ARG A 8 -1.27 2.05 -12.29
CA ARG A 8 -0.15 2.23 -11.40
C ARG A 8 -0.55 3.21 -10.31
N TYR A 9 -0.37 2.80 -9.08
CA TYR A 9 -0.70 3.63 -7.93
C TYR A 9 0.54 3.96 -7.15
N SER A 10 0.58 5.18 -6.63
CA SER A 10 1.67 5.64 -5.80
C SER A 10 1.13 6.03 -4.45
N TYR A 11 1.78 5.60 -3.39
CA TYR A 11 1.39 5.95 -2.04
C TYR A 11 2.44 6.83 -1.41
N LYS A 12 2.00 7.84 -0.71
CA LYS A 12 2.89 8.73 0.00
C LYS A 12 2.21 9.15 1.29
N GLY A 13 2.78 8.78 2.40
CA GLY A 13 2.19 9.12 3.68
C GLY A 13 2.62 8.19 4.78
N PRO A 14 1.97 8.30 5.93
CA PRO A 14 2.34 7.50 7.08
C PRO A 14 1.89 6.05 6.96
N VAL A 15 2.54 5.20 7.72
CA VAL A 15 2.16 3.80 7.82
C VAL A 15 1.84 3.53 9.27
N CYS A 16 0.69 2.91 9.51
CA CYS A 16 0.25 2.60 10.85
C CYS A 16 0.21 1.11 11.08
N GLU A 17 0.53 0.73 12.30
CA GLU A 17 0.45 -0.66 12.73
C GLU A 17 -0.44 -0.69 13.94
N PHE A 18 -1.59 -1.37 13.83
CA PHE A 18 -2.56 -1.44 14.92
C PHE A 18 -2.94 -0.03 15.41
N GLY A 19 -3.12 0.90 14.46
CA GLY A 19 -3.56 2.24 14.80
C GLY A 19 -2.47 3.17 15.28
N ARG A 20 -1.23 2.72 15.27
CA ARG A 20 -0.12 3.52 15.74
C ARG A 20 0.80 3.83 14.57
N VAL A 21 1.18 5.10 14.43
CA VAL A 21 2.08 5.49 13.34
C VAL A 21 3.47 4.96 13.62
N ILE A 22 3.97 4.13 12.72
CA ILE A 22 5.31 3.59 12.88
C ILE A 22 6.28 4.18 11.86
N THR A 23 5.75 4.79 10.82
CA THR A 23 6.56 5.46 9.82
C THR A 23 5.82 6.71 9.41
N SER A 24 6.46 7.86 9.53
CA SER A 24 5.78 9.11 9.24
C SER A 24 5.68 9.40 7.74
N MET A 25 6.61 8.89 6.96
CA MET A 25 6.58 9.10 5.52
C MET A 25 7.15 7.88 4.82
N TRP A 26 6.30 7.27 4.02
CA TRP A 26 6.69 6.09 3.27
C TRP A 26 6.16 6.25 1.87
N THR A 27 6.96 5.94 0.88
CA THR A 27 6.53 6.02 -0.49
C THR A 27 6.74 4.69 -1.17
N ALA A 28 5.80 4.31 -2.01
CA ALA A 28 5.89 3.07 -2.75
C ALA A 28 4.90 3.10 -3.89
N GLU A 29 5.09 2.21 -4.83
CA GLU A 29 4.20 2.10 -5.97
C GLU A 29 3.83 0.66 -6.20
N THR A 30 2.66 0.48 -6.80
CA THR A 30 2.21 -0.85 -7.15
C THR A 30 1.22 -0.75 -8.30
N SER A 31 1.02 -1.84 -8.99
CA SER A 31 -0.01 -1.92 -10.02
C SER A 31 -1.14 -2.77 -9.50
N ALA A 32 -2.35 -2.30 -9.71
CA ALA A 32 -3.51 -3.00 -9.19
C ALA A 32 -4.74 -2.60 -9.96
N PRO A 33 -5.79 -3.41 -9.92
CA PRO A 33 -7.02 -3.09 -10.64
C PRO A 33 -7.91 -2.08 -9.92
N SER A 34 -7.63 -1.79 -8.66
CA SER A 34 -8.42 -0.83 -7.91
C SER A 34 -7.59 -0.27 -6.77
N GLU A 35 -8.07 0.83 -6.19
CA GLU A 35 -7.39 1.44 -5.04
C GLU A 35 -7.32 0.49 -3.86
N LYS A 36 -8.41 -0.21 -3.61
CA LYS A 36 -8.46 -1.14 -2.50
C LYS A 36 -7.39 -2.21 -2.65
N LYS A 37 -7.27 -2.74 -3.85
CA LYS A 37 -6.26 -3.77 -4.10
C LYS A 37 -4.86 -3.18 -4.00
N ALA A 38 -4.70 -1.95 -4.47
CA ALA A 38 -3.41 -1.29 -4.39
C ALA A 38 -2.97 -1.14 -2.94
N LEU A 39 -3.87 -0.70 -2.08
CA LEU A 39 -3.55 -0.56 -0.67
C LEU A 39 -3.16 -1.89 -0.05
N SER A 40 -3.88 -2.94 -0.42
CA SER A 40 -3.57 -4.27 0.07
C SER A 40 -2.17 -4.71 -0.36
N ASN A 41 -1.85 -4.47 -1.63
CA ASN A 41 -0.54 -4.82 -2.16
C ASN A 41 0.57 -4.05 -1.45
N LEU A 42 0.33 -2.77 -1.21
CA LEU A 42 1.34 -1.93 -0.56
C LEU A 42 1.54 -2.34 0.89
N ALA A 43 0.46 -2.68 1.57
CA ALA A 43 0.58 -3.15 2.95
C ALA A 43 1.41 -4.43 2.99
N PHE A 44 1.20 -5.31 2.02
CA PHE A 44 1.96 -6.54 1.95
C PHE A 44 3.44 -6.24 1.70
N GLN A 45 3.73 -5.32 0.80
CA GLN A 45 5.11 -4.92 0.53
C GLN A 45 5.79 -4.41 1.78
N PHE A 46 5.08 -3.58 2.53
CA PHE A 46 5.65 -3.01 3.74
C PHE A 46 5.99 -4.10 4.75
N LYS A 47 5.08 -5.05 4.92
CA LYS A 47 5.33 -6.16 5.85
C LYS A 47 6.55 -6.96 5.43
N ARG A 48 6.64 -7.25 4.15
CA ARG A 48 7.75 -8.05 3.64
C ARG A 48 9.07 -7.32 3.81
N ASP A 49 9.09 -6.04 3.46
CA ASP A 49 10.31 -5.28 3.50
C ASP A 49 10.81 -5.03 4.91
N ASN A 50 9.90 -5.06 5.88
CA ASN A 50 10.25 -4.81 7.26
C ASN A 50 10.18 -6.05 8.13
N ASN A 51 10.13 -7.21 7.50
CA ASN A 51 10.13 -8.49 8.22
C ASN A 51 9.00 -8.61 9.22
N LYS A 52 7.85 -8.07 8.87
CA LYS A 52 6.68 -8.20 9.74
C LYS A 52 5.97 -9.50 9.45
N ILE A 53 5.35 -10.08 10.48
CA ILE A 53 4.60 -11.30 10.29
C ILE A 53 3.25 -10.98 9.65
N LYS A 54 2.63 -12.01 9.08
CA LYS A 54 1.40 -11.81 8.32
C LYS A 54 0.25 -11.30 9.15
N THR A 55 0.23 -11.63 10.43
CA THR A 55 -0.86 -11.25 11.30
C THR A 55 -0.82 -9.78 11.71
N VAL A 56 0.29 -9.10 11.44
CA VAL A 56 0.38 -7.69 11.74
C VAL A 56 -0.55 -6.92 10.82
N LYS A 57 -1.34 -6.05 11.40
CA LYS A 57 -2.27 -5.25 10.63
C LYS A 57 -1.64 -3.91 10.28
N ILE A 58 -1.47 -3.69 8.99
CA ILE A 58 -0.89 -2.46 8.49
C ILE A 58 -1.98 -1.61 7.86
N THR A 59 -2.01 -0.36 8.20
CA THR A 59 -2.97 0.59 7.65
C THR A 59 -2.22 1.72 6.96
N LEU A 60 -2.73 2.14 5.83
CA LEU A 60 -2.12 3.22 5.06
C LEU A 60 -3.13 4.37 4.96
N PRO A 61 -3.17 5.25 5.97
CA PRO A 61 -4.17 6.31 5.99
C PRO A 61 -3.88 7.49 5.07
N GLY A 62 -2.72 7.49 4.47
CA GLY A 62 -2.35 8.60 3.58
C GLY A 62 -3.08 8.55 2.26
N LYS A 63 -2.60 9.35 1.33
CA LYS A 63 -3.24 9.50 0.05
C LYS A 63 -2.64 8.58 -0.99
N LEU A 64 -3.52 7.95 -1.75
CA LEU A 64 -3.12 7.10 -2.86
C LEU A 64 -3.38 7.87 -4.15
N THR A 65 -2.41 7.90 -5.04
CA THR A 65 -2.52 8.64 -6.29
C THR A 65 -2.33 7.70 -7.46
N VAL A 66 -3.10 7.94 -8.51
CA VAL A 66 -2.91 7.18 -9.74
C VAL A 66 -1.78 7.83 -10.53
N VAL A 67 -0.81 7.03 -10.90
CA VAL A 67 0.33 7.46 -11.70
C VAL A 67 0.24 6.75 -13.02
N GLU A 68 0.08 7.49 -14.06
CA GLU A 68 -0.10 6.85 -15.36
C GLU A 68 1.07 7.04 -16.26
#